data_fe08573c74e8f8a93f4d8f36540e66e4
#
_entry.id   fe08573c74e8f8a93f4d8f36540e66e4
#
_cell.length_a   1.000
_cell.length_b   1.000
_cell.length_c   1.000
_cell.angle_alpha   90.00
_cell.angle_beta   90.00
_cell.angle_gamma   90.00
#
_symmetry.space_group_name_H-M   'P 1'
#
loop_
_entity.id
_entity.type
_entity.pdbx_description
1 polymer ?
#
loop_
_entity_poly.entity_id
_entity_poly.type
_entity_poly.pdbx_seq_one_letter_code
_entity_poly.pdbx_strand_id
1 'polypeptide(L)'
;MRLLSHFLAVLALCFMIVASSVSMFSIVGAETIKAKPIKTSSDSRYEQFLDGTILDKNTKLMWMSYDYWQMEHNWVNWYTANEYVQRINNKKFAGYSDWRLPSVEEASTLYERRKRNTDKDGDKIFIDSLFPKGAGWSTWTSDQKKNKAFVVSFKDEGGK
;
A
#
# COMPACT_ATOMS: atom_id res chain seq x y z
N MET A 1 2.42 -60.99 10.53
CA MET A 1 1.74 -59.73 10.85
C MET A 1 2.73 -58.82 11.60
N ARG A 2 3.86 -58.48 10.96
CA ARG A 2 4.93 -57.62 11.53
C ARG A 2 5.64 -56.72 10.48
N LEU A 3 5.02 -56.47 9.33
CA LEU A 3 5.65 -55.69 8.25
C LEU A 3 5.01 -54.31 7.99
N LEU A 4 3.94 -53.95 8.72
CA LEU A 4 3.28 -52.63 8.52
C LEU A 4 3.80 -51.50 9.43
N SER A 5 4.57 -51.79 10.50
CA SER A 5 5.01 -50.74 11.41
C SER A 5 6.30 -50.01 10.98
N HIS A 6 7.07 -50.59 10.06
CA HIS A 6 8.34 -49.98 9.60
C HIS A 6 8.16 -49.00 8.43
N PHE A 7 7.05 -49.14 7.68
CA PHE A 7 6.78 -48.22 6.54
C PHE A 7 6.25 -46.84 7.01
N LEU A 8 5.53 -46.80 8.13
CA LEU A 8 5.03 -45.54 8.66
C LEU A 8 6.13 -44.69 9.32
N ALA A 9 7.16 -45.31 9.90
CA ALA A 9 8.27 -44.61 10.53
C ALA A 9 9.20 -43.95 9.45
N VAL A 10 9.38 -44.60 8.30
CA VAL A 10 10.19 -44.08 7.20
C VAL A 10 9.49 -42.88 6.51
N LEU A 11 8.16 -42.92 6.40
CA LEU A 11 7.40 -41.80 5.80
C LEU A 11 7.42 -40.58 6.73
N ALA A 12 7.35 -40.76 8.04
CA ALA A 12 7.43 -39.66 9.00
C ALA A 12 8.83 -39.01 9.01
N LEU A 13 9.89 -39.79 8.85
CA LEU A 13 11.26 -39.28 8.80
C LEU A 13 11.52 -38.49 7.47
N CYS A 14 10.99 -38.98 6.35
CA CYS A 14 11.08 -38.22 5.07
C CYS A 14 10.34 -36.88 5.12
N PHE A 15 9.20 -36.80 5.81
CA PHE A 15 8.45 -35.55 5.91
C PHE A 15 9.17 -34.52 6.81
N MET A 16 9.84 -34.95 7.89
CA MET A 16 10.65 -34.07 8.74
C MET A 16 11.94 -33.58 8.05
N ILE A 17 12.57 -34.40 7.23
CA ILE A 17 13.78 -34.01 6.49
C ILE A 17 13.44 -33.00 5.38
N VAL A 18 12.30 -33.13 4.71
CA VAL A 18 11.86 -32.16 3.70
C VAL A 18 11.44 -30.84 4.35
N ALA A 19 10.79 -30.87 5.51
CA ALA A 19 10.43 -29.64 6.24
C ALA A 19 11.66 -28.89 6.78
N SER A 20 12.68 -29.60 7.26
CA SER A 20 13.92 -28.97 7.74
C SER A 20 14.84 -28.47 6.61
N SER A 21 14.78 -29.11 5.44
CA SER A 21 15.56 -28.62 4.26
C SER A 21 14.92 -27.41 3.60
N VAL A 22 13.59 -27.25 3.67
CA VAL A 22 12.90 -26.05 3.17
C VAL A 22 13.17 -24.84 4.05
N SER A 23 13.28 -25.00 5.38
CA SER A 23 13.63 -23.89 6.26
C SER A 23 15.11 -23.48 6.22
N MET A 24 16.02 -24.36 5.78
CA MET A 24 17.43 -23.99 5.56
C MET A 24 17.68 -23.29 4.21
N PHE A 25 16.79 -23.44 3.23
CA PHE A 25 16.92 -22.75 1.95
C PHE A 25 16.42 -21.29 1.97
N SER A 26 15.74 -20.88 3.04
CA SER A 26 15.24 -19.51 3.20
C SER A 26 16.32 -18.52 3.70
N ILE A 27 17.55 -18.94 3.91
CA ILE A 27 18.62 -18.07 4.49
C ILE A 27 19.72 -17.75 3.47
N VAL A 28 19.67 -18.26 2.26
CA VAL A 28 20.60 -17.83 1.22
C VAL A 28 19.93 -16.76 0.36
N GLY A 29 20.04 -15.49 0.84
CA GLY A 29 20.09 -14.32 -0.04
C GLY A 29 18.95 -14.24 -1.07
N ALA A 30 17.70 -14.18 -0.65
CA ALA A 30 16.73 -13.43 -1.42
C ALA A 30 17.10 -11.95 -1.25
N GLU A 31 18.09 -11.45 -1.98
CA GLU A 31 18.10 -10.05 -2.37
C GLU A 31 16.72 -9.82 -2.99
N THR A 32 15.87 -9.14 -2.26
CA THR A 32 14.62 -8.63 -2.81
C THR A 32 15.06 -7.80 -4.01
N ILE A 33 14.85 -8.32 -5.22
CA ILE A 33 15.10 -7.56 -6.44
C ILE A 33 14.17 -6.36 -6.32
N LYS A 34 14.72 -5.24 -5.83
CA LYS A 34 13.98 -4.01 -5.65
C LYS A 34 13.52 -3.61 -7.04
N ALA A 35 12.21 -3.67 -7.29
CA ALA A 35 11.66 -3.34 -8.59
C ALA A 35 12.17 -1.97 -9.02
N LYS A 36 12.62 -1.85 -10.27
CA LYS A 36 13.11 -0.57 -10.80
C LYS A 36 11.92 0.38 -10.94
N PRO A 37 12.00 1.63 -10.46
CA PRO A 37 10.92 2.58 -10.65
C PRO A 37 10.75 2.90 -12.14
N ILE A 38 9.50 3.00 -12.58
CA ILE A 38 9.15 3.39 -13.96
C ILE A 38 9.15 4.91 -14.15
N LYS A 39 8.98 5.65 -13.05
CA LYS A 39 9.01 7.11 -13.03
C LYS A 39 9.48 7.62 -11.67
N THR A 40 10.15 8.76 -11.65
CA THR A 40 10.62 9.44 -10.43
C THR A 40 10.18 10.90 -10.48
N SER A 41 9.78 11.48 -9.34
CA SER A 41 9.42 12.89 -9.24
C SER A 41 10.64 13.79 -9.49
N SER A 42 10.40 15.04 -9.92
CA SER A 42 11.45 16.00 -10.28
C SER A 42 12.43 16.29 -9.13
N ASP A 43 11.98 16.21 -7.89
CA ASP A 43 12.79 16.38 -6.67
C ASP A 43 13.33 15.05 -6.13
N SER A 44 13.11 13.96 -6.84
CA SER A 44 13.54 12.60 -6.48
C SER A 44 12.93 12.06 -5.17
N ARG A 45 11.88 12.69 -4.63
CA ARG A 45 11.18 12.24 -3.43
C ARG A 45 10.36 10.99 -3.68
N TYR A 46 9.59 10.97 -4.77
CA TYR A 46 8.66 9.88 -5.08
C TYR A 46 9.19 9.00 -6.21
N GLU A 47 8.96 7.70 -6.08
CA GLU A 47 9.27 6.69 -7.09
C GLU A 47 8.03 5.85 -7.38
N GLN A 48 7.57 5.84 -8.63
CA GLN A 48 6.42 5.06 -9.09
C GLN A 48 6.88 3.71 -9.63
N PHE A 49 6.13 2.65 -9.31
CA PHE A 49 6.38 1.29 -9.74
C PHE A 49 5.27 0.76 -10.65
N LEU A 50 5.59 -0.27 -11.41
CA LEU A 50 4.68 -0.89 -12.37
C LEU A 50 3.48 -1.60 -11.70
N ASP A 51 3.64 -2.01 -10.45
CA ASP A 51 2.64 -2.69 -9.65
C ASP A 51 1.51 -1.75 -9.13
N GLY A 52 1.56 -0.48 -9.49
CA GLY A 52 0.56 0.51 -9.09
C GLY A 52 0.86 1.19 -7.76
N THR A 53 2.11 1.15 -7.30
CA THR A 53 2.52 1.82 -6.06
C THR A 53 3.44 3.01 -6.30
N ILE A 54 3.51 3.90 -5.31
CA ILE A 54 4.42 5.05 -5.23
C ILE A 54 5.10 5.02 -3.87
N LEU A 55 6.44 4.92 -3.86
CA LEU A 55 7.26 5.05 -2.66
C LEU A 55 7.58 6.52 -2.39
N ASP A 56 7.26 7.00 -1.21
CA ASP A 56 7.81 8.24 -0.67
C ASP A 56 9.13 7.95 0.05
N LYS A 57 10.24 8.38 -0.51
CA LYS A 57 11.57 8.13 0.05
C LYS A 57 11.84 8.89 1.35
N ASN A 58 11.11 9.98 1.61
CA ASN A 58 11.28 10.76 2.82
C ASN A 58 10.63 10.08 4.02
N THR A 59 9.38 9.61 3.86
CA THR A 59 8.63 8.96 4.93
C THR A 59 8.80 7.45 4.96
N LYS A 60 9.33 6.84 3.88
CA LYS A 60 9.40 5.39 3.64
C LYS A 60 8.02 4.72 3.52
N LEU A 61 6.98 5.50 3.33
CA LEU A 61 5.63 4.99 3.10
C LEU A 61 5.43 4.62 1.64
N MET A 62 4.68 3.54 1.44
CA MET A 62 4.19 3.15 0.13
C MET A 62 2.75 3.60 -0.02
N TRP A 63 2.44 4.27 -1.13
CA TRP A 63 1.11 4.77 -1.46
C TRP A 63 0.56 4.02 -2.66
N MET A 64 -0.76 3.86 -2.74
CA MET A 64 -1.41 3.47 -3.99
C MET A 64 -1.30 4.62 -4.99
N SER A 65 -0.97 4.30 -6.26
CA SER A 65 -0.90 5.33 -7.32
C SER A 65 -2.28 5.95 -7.61
N TYR A 66 -3.32 5.14 -7.56
CA TYR A 66 -4.70 5.54 -7.81
C TYR A 66 -5.50 5.49 -6.53
N ASP A 67 -6.31 6.49 -6.28
CA ASP A 67 -7.23 6.52 -5.16
C ASP A 67 -8.54 5.77 -5.47
N TYR A 68 -9.43 5.71 -4.46
CA TYR A 68 -10.70 5.02 -4.61
C TYR A 68 -11.59 5.64 -5.71
N TRP A 69 -11.62 6.97 -5.83
CA TRP A 69 -12.38 7.63 -6.88
C TRP A 69 -11.91 7.22 -8.28
N GLN A 70 -10.60 7.20 -8.51
CA GLN A 70 -10.02 6.82 -9.80
C GLN A 70 -10.27 5.35 -10.16
N MET A 71 -10.40 4.49 -9.14
CA MET A 71 -10.60 3.05 -9.34
C MET A 71 -12.08 2.65 -9.49
N GLU A 72 -12.97 3.27 -8.73
CA GLU A 72 -14.37 2.84 -8.59
C GLU A 72 -15.38 3.90 -9.08
N HIS A 73 -14.92 5.11 -9.40
CA HIS A 73 -15.73 6.27 -9.84
C HIS A 73 -16.88 6.61 -8.89
N ASN A 74 -16.66 6.41 -7.59
CA ASN A 74 -17.66 6.65 -6.55
C ASN A 74 -17.02 7.26 -5.31
N TRP A 75 -17.84 7.99 -4.52
CA TRP A 75 -17.44 8.50 -3.21
C TRP A 75 -17.62 7.45 -2.14
N VAL A 76 -16.77 7.52 -1.13
CA VAL A 76 -16.85 6.62 0.02
C VAL A 76 -16.96 7.39 1.32
N ASN A 77 -17.72 6.86 2.26
CA ASN A 77 -17.61 7.24 3.66
C ASN A 77 -16.43 6.50 4.31
N TRP A 78 -16.10 6.87 5.53
CA TRP A 78 -14.98 6.30 6.26
C TRP A 78 -15.09 4.77 6.46
N TYR A 79 -16.29 4.23 6.69
CA TYR A 79 -16.50 2.79 6.86
C TYR A 79 -16.21 2.03 5.57
N THR A 80 -16.74 2.51 4.46
CA THR A 80 -16.48 1.91 3.14
C THR A 80 -15.01 2.03 2.74
N ALA A 81 -14.31 3.10 3.16
CA ALA A 81 -12.86 3.22 2.94
C ALA A 81 -12.09 2.13 3.70
N ASN A 82 -12.46 1.81 4.94
CA ASN A 82 -11.86 0.70 5.69
C ASN A 82 -12.20 -0.68 5.08
N GLU A 83 -13.42 -0.89 4.60
CA GLU A 83 -13.79 -2.12 3.88
C GLU A 83 -12.97 -2.28 2.59
N TYR A 84 -12.72 -1.18 1.88
CA TYR A 84 -11.85 -1.19 0.71
C TYR A 84 -10.42 -1.60 1.06
N VAL A 85 -9.86 -1.05 2.14
CA VAL A 85 -8.54 -1.45 2.65
C VAL A 85 -8.48 -2.95 2.95
N GLN A 86 -9.51 -3.51 3.61
CA GLN A 86 -9.57 -4.96 3.83
C GLN A 86 -9.62 -5.75 2.51
N ARG A 87 -10.37 -5.27 1.53
CA ARG A 87 -10.50 -5.90 0.21
C ARG A 87 -9.15 -5.95 -0.54
N ILE A 88 -8.38 -4.85 -0.53
CA ILE A 88 -7.06 -4.82 -1.18
C ILE A 88 -6.02 -5.67 -0.45
N ASN A 89 -6.08 -5.76 0.89
CA ASN A 89 -5.24 -6.64 1.69
C ASN A 89 -5.53 -8.12 1.41
N ASN A 90 -6.80 -8.50 1.32
CA ASN A 90 -7.20 -9.86 0.94
C ASN A 90 -6.72 -10.25 -0.46
N LYS A 91 -6.65 -9.29 -1.38
CA LYS A 91 -6.11 -9.47 -2.74
C LYS A 91 -4.59 -9.39 -2.79
N LYS A 92 -3.92 -9.06 -1.69
CA LYS A 92 -2.47 -8.82 -1.61
C LYS A 92 -2.00 -7.84 -2.69
N PHE A 93 -2.66 -6.67 -2.78
CA PHE A 93 -2.34 -5.66 -3.79
C PHE A 93 -0.85 -5.31 -3.77
N ALA A 94 -0.20 -5.34 -4.93
CA ALA A 94 1.25 -5.15 -5.09
C ALA A 94 2.12 -6.08 -4.21
N GLY A 95 1.58 -7.24 -3.80
CA GLY A 95 2.25 -8.20 -2.92
C GLY A 95 2.15 -7.90 -1.42
N TYR A 96 1.51 -6.80 -1.02
CA TYR A 96 1.35 -6.38 0.37
C TYR A 96 -0.03 -6.76 0.93
N SER A 97 -0.09 -7.03 2.23
CA SER A 97 -1.33 -7.35 2.97
C SER A 97 -1.51 -6.50 4.23
N ASP A 98 -0.77 -5.42 4.33
CA ASP A 98 -0.73 -4.49 5.46
C ASP A 98 -1.10 -3.04 5.07
N TRP A 99 -1.84 -2.89 3.97
CA TRP A 99 -2.42 -1.61 3.58
C TRP A 99 -3.34 -1.08 4.67
N ARG A 100 -3.33 0.23 4.88
CA ARG A 100 -4.20 0.90 5.85
C ARG A 100 -4.50 2.33 5.41
N LEU A 101 -5.49 2.96 6.02
CA LEU A 101 -5.65 4.40 5.92
C LEU A 101 -4.44 5.09 6.57
N PRO A 102 -3.96 6.20 6.00
CA PRO A 102 -2.89 6.99 6.62
C PRO A 102 -3.38 7.67 7.90
N SER A 103 -2.48 8.03 8.80
CA SER A 103 -2.81 9.01 9.84
C SER A 103 -2.97 10.42 9.25
N VAL A 104 -3.53 11.36 10.03
CA VAL A 104 -3.57 12.80 9.63
C VAL A 104 -2.17 13.31 9.34
N GLU A 105 -1.20 12.96 10.18
CA GLU A 105 0.20 13.35 10.01
C GLU A 105 0.78 12.81 8.70
N GLU A 106 0.62 11.51 8.43
CA GLU A 106 1.10 10.86 7.21
C GLU A 106 0.44 11.46 5.96
N ALA A 107 -0.88 11.58 5.94
CA ALA A 107 -1.61 12.16 4.81
C ALA A 107 -1.20 13.62 4.55
N SER A 108 -0.94 14.39 5.61
CA SER A 108 -0.51 15.77 5.49
C SER A 108 0.86 15.92 4.83
N THR A 109 1.70 14.88 4.85
CA THR A 109 3.00 14.91 4.16
C THR A 109 2.87 14.92 2.64
N LEU A 110 1.73 14.51 2.09
CA LEU A 110 1.46 14.56 0.64
C LEU A 110 1.16 15.99 0.15
N TYR A 111 0.66 16.86 1.07
CA TYR A 111 0.39 18.26 0.73
C TYR A 111 1.69 19.04 0.61
N GLU A 112 1.94 19.58 -0.57
CA GLU A 112 3.11 20.41 -0.84
C GLU A 112 2.69 21.67 -1.62
N ARG A 113 2.71 22.84 -0.96
CA ARG A 113 2.24 24.12 -1.53
C ARG A 113 2.86 24.48 -2.89
N ARG A 114 4.05 23.97 -3.18
CA ARG A 114 4.76 24.23 -4.46
C ARG A 114 4.42 23.21 -5.55
N LYS A 115 3.80 22.09 -5.20
CA LYS A 115 3.38 21.06 -6.17
C LYS A 115 2.04 21.44 -6.81
N ARG A 116 1.80 20.89 -7.98
CA ARG A 116 0.57 21.14 -8.73
C ARG A 116 0.10 19.85 -9.39
N ASN A 117 -1.13 19.51 -9.11
CA ASN A 117 -1.84 18.42 -9.75
C ASN A 117 -3.30 18.86 -9.97
N THR A 118 -4.12 17.98 -10.53
CA THR A 118 -5.50 18.27 -10.90
C THR A 118 -6.39 17.16 -10.32
N ASP A 119 -7.44 17.54 -9.61
CA ASP A 119 -8.41 16.59 -9.09
C ASP A 119 -9.40 16.11 -10.19
N LYS A 120 -10.39 15.31 -9.78
CA LYS A 120 -11.41 14.73 -10.65
C LYS A 120 -12.31 15.77 -11.36
N ASP A 121 -12.45 16.97 -10.79
CA ASP A 121 -13.27 18.07 -11.32
C ASP A 121 -12.46 19.06 -12.16
N GLY A 122 -11.16 18.82 -12.28
CA GLY A 122 -10.25 19.73 -12.99
C GLY A 122 -9.67 20.83 -12.09
N ASP A 123 -10.01 20.82 -10.81
CA ASP A 123 -9.53 21.79 -9.84
C ASP A 123 -8.09 21.49 -9.40
N LYS A 124 -7.40 22.55 -9.01
CA LYS A 124 -6.03 22.46 -8.55
C LYS A 124 -5.94 21.83 -7.16
N ILE A 125 -5.04 20.86 -7.03
CA ILE A 125 -4.62 20.27 -5.75
C ILE A 125 -3.09 20.34 -5.61
N PHE A 126 -2.61 20.29 -4.35
CA PHE A 126 -1.21 20.53 -4.00
C PHE A 126 -0.48 19.25 -3.63
N ILE A 127 -0.54 18.26 -4.53
CA ILE A 127 0.23 17.01 -4.44
C ILE A 127 1.18 16.90 -5.64
N ASP A 128 2.18 16.01 -5.54
CA ASP A 128 3.13 15.81 -6.63
C ASP A 128 2.44 15.30 -7.91
N SER A 129 2.92 15.79 -9.06
CA SER A 129 2.42 15.39 -10.39
C SER A 129 2.79 13.95 -10.77
N LEU A 130 3.57 13.24 -9.96
CA LEU A 130 3.81 11.82 -10.12
C LEU A 130 2.55 11.00 -9.82
N PHE A 131 1.72 11.47 -8.88
CA PHE A 131 0.39 10.91 -8.67
C PHE A 131 -0.48 11.20 -9.90
N PRO A 132 -1.23 10.20 -10.43
CA PRO A 132 -2.09 10.38 -11.59
C PRO A 132 -3.13 11.50 -11.36
N LYS A 133 -3.42 12.27 -12.42
CA LYS A 133 -4.48 13.29 -12.38
C LYS A 133 -5.85 12.67 -12.18
N GLY A 134 -6.79 13.45 -11.66
CA GLY A 134 -8.18 13.04 -11.51
C GLY A 134 -8.47 12.32 -10.19
N ALA A 135 -7.57 12.42 -9.20
CA ALA A 135 -7.81 11.92 -7.85
C ALA A 135 -8.90 12.74 -7.11
N GLY A 136 -9.36 12.26 -5.98
CA GLY A 136 -10.13 13.05 -5.03
C GLY A 136 -9.29 14.21 -4.49
N TRP A 137 -9.95 15.27 -4.06
CA TRP A 137 -9.31 16.45 -3.48
C TRP A 137 -8.95 16.27 -2.00
N SER A 138 -9.28 15.11 -1.40
CA SER A 138 -9.00 14.80 0.01
C SER A 138 -8.87 13.29 0.21
N THR A 139 -8.29 12.89 1.34
CA THR A 139 -8.21 11.48 1.75
C THR A 139 -8.74 11.27 3.17
N TRP A 140 -9.40 10.13 3.40
CA TRP A 140 -9.73 9.67 4.74
C TRP A 140 -8.47 9.28 5.49
N THR A 141 -8.52 9.45 6.82
CA THR A 141 -7.43 9.02 7.71
C THR A 141 -7.89 7.94 8.69
N SER A 142 -6.95 7.27 9.33
CA SER A 142 -7.21 6.32 10.41
C SER A 142 -7.60 7.02 11.71
N ASP A 143 -7.29 8.31 11.84
CA ASP A 143 -7.53 9.06 13.06
C ASP A 143 -9.00 9.37 13.26
N GLN A 144 -9.44 9.28 14.51
CA GLN A 144 -10.80 9.56 14.95
C GLN A 144 -10.81 10.34 16.27
N LYS A 145 -11.80 11.19 16.43
CA LYS A 145 -12.10 11.82 17.72
C LYS A 145 -13.58 11.63 18.03
N LYS A 146 -13.86 10.89 19.11
CA LYS A 146 -15.23 10.41 19.40
C LYS A 146 -15.75 9.60 18.21
N ASN A 147 -16.86 9.98 17.61
CA ASN A 147 -17.47 9.30 16.46
C ASN A 147 -17.21 10.03 15.13
N LYS A 148 -16.17 10.86 15.05
CA LYS A 148 -15.81 11.63 13.84
C LYS A 148 -14.47 11.18 13.32
N ALA A 149 -14.41 10.74 12.07
CA ALA A 149 -13.17 10.50 11.35
C ALA A 149 -12.66 11.79 10.70
N PHE A 150 -11.34 11.89 10.55
CA PHE A 150 -10.70 13.04 9.92
C PHE A 150 -10.42 12.79 8.46
N VAL A 151 -10.41 13.87 7.69
CA VAL A 151 -9.91 13.93 6.32
C VAL A 151 -8.78 14.95 6.22
N VAL A 152 -7.87 14.73 5.30
CA VAL A 152 -6.86 15.71 4.90
C VAL A 152 -7.22 16.23 3.52
N SER A 153 -7.37 17.56 3.39
CA SER A 153 -7.62 18.22 2.11
C SER A 153 -6.31 18.55 1.40
N PHE A 154 -6.33 18.41 0.08
CA PHE A 154 -5.21 18.80 -0.79
C PHE A 154 -5.49 20.09 -1.58
N LYS A 155 -6.70 20.69 -1.44
CA LYS A 155 -7.07 21.96 -2.11
C LYS A 155 -6.60 23.19 -1.34
N ASP A 156 -6.82 23.21 -0.05
CA ASP A 156 -6.53 24.35 0.81
C ASP A 156 -5.31 24.09 1.69
N GLU A 157 -4.77 25.12 2.33
CA GLU A 157 -3.63 25.06 3.22
C GLU A 157 -3.89 24.07 4.38
N GLY A 158 -3.79 22.75 4.08
CA GLY A 158 -3.88 21.70 5.09
C GLY A 158 -5.14 21.78 5.94
N GLY A 159 -6.31 21.78 5.30
CA GLY A 159 -7.61 21.86 5.99
C GLY A 159 -7.70 20.85 7.12
N LYS A 160 -7.60 21.34 8.34
CA LYS A 160 -7.88 20.62 9.59
C LYS A 160 -9.39 20.51 9.79
#